data_d9b769233a38667991dd7beacf0e64ba
#
_entry.id   d9b769233a38667991dd7beacf0e64ba
#
_cell.length_a   1.000
_cell.length_b   1.000
_cell.length_c   1.000
_cell.angle_alpha   90.00
_cell.angle_beta   90.00
_cell.angle_gamma   90.00
#
_symmetry.space_group_name_H-M   'P 1'
#
loop_
_entity.id
_entity.type
_entity.pdbx_description
1 polymer ?
#
loop_
_entity_poly.entity_id
_entity_poly.type
_entity_poly.pdbx_seq_one_letter_code
_entity_poly.pdbx_strand_id
1 'polypeptide(L)' 'CPVGITTQDPELEARMTPEWGAKRLKNYLQVLTMELTTLARACGKSNVHHLEREDLVALTIEAAAMAKVPLAGTNWIPGQ' A
#
# COMPACT_ATOMS: atom_id res chain seq x y z
N CYS A 1 -1.66 -14.95 -15.32
CA CYS A 1 -0.41 -15.08 -14.57
C CYS A 1 0.75 -15.28 -15.54
N PRO A 2 1.70 -14.32 -15.65
CA PRO A 2 2.78 -14.39 -16.67
C PRO A 2 3.77 -15.53 -16.45
N VAL A 3 3.95 -15.97 -15.21
CA VAL A 3 4.90 -17.01 -14.88
C VAL A 3 4.24 -18.35 -14.53
N GLY A 4 2.92 -18.45 -14.64
CA GLY A 4 2.19 -19.68 -14.43
C GLY A 4 2.08 -20.12 -12.97
N ILE A 5 2.04 -19.15 -12.06
CA ILE A 5 1.97 -19.46 -10.61
C ILE A 5 0.68 -20.24 -10.26
N THR A 6 -0.38 -20.04 -11.05
CA THR A 6 -1.65 -20.73 -10.87
C THR A 6 -1.83 -21.89 -11.86
N THR A 7 -0.79 -22.21 -12.67
CA THR A 7 -0.87 -23.29 -13.65
C THR A 7 -0.72 -24.65 -12.99
N GLN A 8 -1.24 -25.68 -13.69
CA GLN A 8 -1.01 -27.07 -13.34
C GLN A 8 -0.07 -27.76 -14.33
N ASP A 9 0.54 -26.98 -15.24
CA ASP A 9 1.53 -27.51 -16.18
C ASP A 9 2.81 -27.90 -15.43
N PRO A 10 3.23 -29.19 -15.49
CA PRO A 10 4.39 -29.65 -14.72
C PRO A 10 5.69 -28.89 -15.04
N GLU A 11 5.88 -28.47 -16.30
CA GLU A 11 7.07 -27.72 -16.68
C GLU A 11 7.09 -26.34 -16.02
N LEU A 12 5.94 -25.66 -16.00
CA LEU A 12 5.81 -24.35 -15.37
C LEU A 12 5.83 -24.44 -13.85
N GLU A 13 5.24 -25.48 -13.29
CA GLU A 13 5.30 -25.72 -11.84
C GLU A 13 6.73 -25.94 -11.36
N ALA A 14 7.56 -26.61 -12.18
CA ALA A 14 8.95 -26.88 -11.84
C ALA A 14 9.81 -25.61 -11.73
N ARG A 15 9.34 -24.48 -12.30
CA ARG A 15 10.03 -23.20 -12.17
C ARG A 15 9.85 -22.57 -10.80
N MET A 16 8.83 -22.99 -10.06
CA MET A 16 8.58 -22.48 -8.72
C MET A 16 9.38 -23.29 -7.71
N THR A 17 10.24 -22.59 -6.96
CA THR A 17 10.97 -23.19 -5.84
C THR A 17 10.36 -22.60 -4.56
N PRO A 18 9.63 -23.40 -3.75
CA PRO A 18 8.93 -22.90 -2.59
C PRO A 18 9.83 -22.16 -1.58
N GLU A 19 11.03 -22.66 -1.34
CA GLU A 19 11.96 -22.03 -0.41
C GLU A 19 12.38 -20.63 -0.87
N TRP A 20 12.71 -20.48 -2.14
CA TRP A 20 13.06 -19.20 -2.72
C TRP A 20 11.86 -18.26 -2.76
N GLY A 21 10.69 -18.78 -3.14
CA GLY A 21 9.46 -18.01 -3.18
C GLY A 21 9.09 -17.47 -1.81
N ALA A 22 9.18 -18.31 -0.78
CA ALA A 22 8.90 -17.90 0.59
C ALA A 22 9.88 -16.83 1.07
N LYS A 23 11.17 -16.97 0.78
CA LYS A 23 12.19 -16.00 1.17
C LYS A 23 11.96 -14.66 0.50
N ARG A 24 11.66 -14.66 -0.80
CA ARG A 24 11.38 -13.44 -1.54
C ARG A 24 10.13 -12.73 -1.03
N LEU A 25 9.07 -13.47 -0.76
CA LEU A 25 7.84 -12.92 -0.21
C LEU A 25 8.09 -12.32 1.17
N LYS A 26 8.83 -13.03 2.02
CA LYS A 26 9.20 -12.51 3.34
C LYS A 26 9.93 -11.18 3.23
N ASN A 27 10.94 -11.10 2.36
CA ASN A 27 11.71 -9.87 2.16
C ASN A 27 10.82 -8.73 1.65
N TYR A 28 9.94 -9.02 0.72
CA TYR A 28 8.99 -8.05 0.19
C TYR A 28 8.08 -7.49 1.30
N LEU A 29 7.51 -8.38 2.11
CA LEU A 29 6.62 -7.95 3.20
C LEU A 29 7.37 -7.16 4.27
N GLN A 30 8.62 -7.51 4.56
CA GLN A 30 9.44 -6.75 5.51
C GLN A 30 9.70 -5.33 5.01
N VAL A 31 10.08 -5.18 3.73
CA VAL A 31 10.32 -3.87 3.13
C VAL A 31 9.03 -3.05 3.11
N LEU A 32 7.92 -3.65 2.74
CA LEU A 32 6.62 -2.99 2.73
C LEU A 32 6.25 -2.49 4.13
N THR A 33 6.46 -3.30 5.16
CA THR A 33 6.21 -2.93 6.55
C THR A 33 7.10 -1.75 6.97
N MET A 34 8.37 -1.76 6.57
CA MET A 34 9.28 -0.65 6.86
C MET A 34 8.82 0.65 6.20
N GLU A 35 8.36 0.59 4.95
CA GLU A 35 7.83 1.75 4.25
C GLU A 35 6.57 2.29 4.93
N LEU A 36 5.65 1.42 5.32
CA LEU A 36 4.43 1.80 6.03
C LEU A 36 4.77 2.47 7.37
N THR A 37 5.73 1.92 8.11
CA THR A 37 6.18 2.49 9.38
C THR A 37 6.80 3.87 9.17
N THR A 38 7.59 4.03 8.13
CA THR A 38 8.22 5.32 7.79
C THR A 38 7.17 6.38 7.49
N LEU A 39 6.16 6.04 6.69
CA LEU A 39 5.06 6.95 6.37
C LEU A 39 4.26 7.32 7.62
N ALA A 40 3.97 6.34 8.48
CA ALA A 40 3.25 6.59 9.72
C ALA A 40 4.03 7.56 10.62
N ARG A 41 5.35 7.37 10.73
CA ARG A 41 6.21 8.27 11.50
C ARG A 41 6.25 9.68 10.91
N ALA A 42 6.26 9.78 9.59
CA ALA A 42 6.21 11.08 8.91
C ALA A 42 4.92 11.85 9.23
N CYS A 43 3.83 11.13 9.47
CA CYS A 43 2.56 11.70 9.89
C CYS A 43 2.46 11.92 11.41
N GLY A 44 3.53 11.65 12.15
CA GLY A 44 3.54 11.79 13.61
C GLY A 44 2.86 10.65 14.35
N LYS A 45 2.63 9.53 13.69
CA LYS A 45 1.98 8.37 14.31
C LYS A 45 3.00 7.29 14.67
N SER A 46 2.76 6.58 15.75
CA SER A 46 3.64 5.50 16.21
C SER A 46 3.31 4.15 15.56
N ASN A 47 2.15 4.03 14.92
CA ASN A 47 1.68 2.79 14.33
C ASN A 47 0.81 3.10 13.12
N VAL A 48 0.92 2.30 12.07
CA VAL A 48 0.12 2.48 10.84
C VAL A 48 -1.39 2.41 11.12
N HIS A 49 -1.80 1.66 12.12
CA HIS A 49 -3.20 1.57 12.52
C HIS A 49 -3.75 2.85 13.16
N HIS A 50 -2.88 3.78 13.51
CA HIS A 50 -3.28 5.08 14.06
C HIS A 50 -3.42 6.16 13.00
N LEU A 51 -3.20 5.84 11.74
CA LEU A 51 -3.42 6.78 10.64
C LEU A 51 -4.90 7.14 10.58
N GLU A 52 -5.16 8.42 10.38
CA GLU A 52 -6.51 8.98 10.38
C GLU A 52 -6.77 9.75 9.10
N ARG A 53 -8.04 10.11 8.88
CA ARG A 53 -8.41 10.90 7.71
C ARG A 53 -7.66 12.24 7.66
N GLU A 54 -7.36 12.83 8.80
CA GLU A 54 -6.61 14.09 8.90
C GLU A 54 -5.17 14.00 8.39
N ASP A 55 -4.64 12.77 8.27
CA ASP A 55 -3.30 12.54 7.71
C ASP A 55 -3.29 12.57 6.19
N LEU A 56 -4.45 12.73 5.56
CA LEU A 56 -4.60 12.71 4.11
C LEU A 56 -5.00 14.08 3.59
N VAL A 57 -4.48 14.41 2.42
CA VAL A 57 -4.98 15.51 1.60
C VAL A 57 -5.17 15.00 0.19
N ALA A 58 -6.10 15.62 -0.54
CA ALA A 58 -6.33 15.26 -1.93
C ALA A 58 -5.55 16.18 -2.86
N LEU A 59 -5.11 15.65 -3.99
CA LEU A 59 -4.40 16.43 -5.00
C LEU A 59 -5.34 17.01 -6.05
N THR A 60 -6.56 16.52 -6.13
CA THR A 60 -7.57 17.03 -7.06
C THR A 60 -8.87 17.29 -6.32
N ILE A 61 -9.71 18.17 -6.91
CA ILE A 61 -11.02 18.49 -6.34
C ILE A 61 -11.91 17.26 -6.30
N GLU A 62 -11.88 16.44 -7.36
CA GLU A 62 -12.66 15.22 -7.44
C GLU A 62 -12.28 14.23 -6.33
N ALA A 63 -10.98 14.02 -6.12
CA ALA A 63 -10.51 13.14 -5.06
C ALA A 63 -10.91 13.68 -3.69
N ALA A 64 -10.81 14.99 -3.48
CA ALA A 64 -11.22 15.63 -2.23
C ALA A 64 -12.71 15.41 -1.94
N ALA A 65 -13.54 15.55 -2.96
CA ALA A 65 -14.99 15.34 -2.81
C ALA A 65 -15.32 13.87 -2.54
N MET A 66 -14.67 12.95 -3.24
CA MET A 66 -14.95 11.51 -3.12
C MET A 66 -14.44 10.94 -1.81
N ALA A 67 -13.26 11.32 -1.38
CA ALA A 67 -12.64 10.81 -0.15
C ALA A 67 -13.03 11.60 1.09
N LYS A 68 -13.66 12.78 0.92
CA LYS A 68 -14.02 13.69 2.02
C LYS A 68 -12.81 14.09 2.86
N VAL A 69 -11.77 14.48 2.16
CA VAL A 69 -10.53 15.02 2.77
C VAL A 69 -10.24 16.39 2.17
N PRO A 70 -9.48 17.25 2.88
CA PRO A 70 -9.17 18.58 2.36
C PRO A 70 -8.35 18.52 1.07
N LEU A 71 -8.61 19.49 0.17
CA LEU A 71 -7.76 19.71 -0.97
C LEU A 71 -6.40 20.20 -0.49
N ALA A 72 -5.31 19.70 -1.08
CA ALA A 72 -3.95 20.04 -0.67
C ALA A 72 -3.75 21.56 -0.67
N GLY A 73 -3.13 22.07 0.39
CA GLY A 73 -2.89 23.50 0.57
C GLY A 73 -4.09 24.28 1.09
N THR A 74 -5.19 23.63 1.41
CA THR A 74 -6.42 24.29 1.93
C THR A 74 -7.00 23.48 3.09
N ASN A 75 -7.96 24.08 3.78
CA ASN A 75 -8.81 23.40 4.76
C ASN A 75 -10.18 23.03 4.16
N TRP A 76 -10.30 23.18 2.86
CA TRP A 76 -11.59 23.03 2.19
C TRP A 76 -11.85 21.58 1.76
N ILE A 77 -13.02 21.09 2.13
CA ILE A 77 -13.54 19.80 1.69
C ILE A 77 -14.74 20.08 0.81
N PRO A 78 -14.68 19.76 -0.51
CA PRO A 78 -15.83 20.03 -1.40
C PRO A 78 -17.11 19.36 -0.90
N GLY A 79 -18.21 20.12 -0.91
CA GLY A 79 -19.49 19.62 -0.42
C GLY A 79 -19.73 19.83 1.07
N GLN A 80 -18.81 20.49 1.74
CA GLN A 80 -18.95 20.80 3.18
C GLN A 80 -18.72 22.29 3.47
#